data_113ef69b9e46a0694940284b79f0cd93
#
_entry.id   113ef69b9e46a0694940284b79f0cd93
#
_cell.length_a   1.000
_cell.length_b   1.000
_cell.length_c   1.000
_cell.angle_alpha   90.00
_cell.angle_beta   90.00
_cell.angle_gamma   90.00
#
_symmetry.space_group_name_H-M   'P 1'
#
loop_
_entity.id
_entity.type
_entity.pdbx_description
1 polymer ?
#
loop_
_entity_poly.entity_id
_entity_poly.type
_entity_poly.pdbx_seq_one_letter_code
_entity_poly.pdbx_strand_id
1 'polypeptide(L)'
;MKIYTSETCGELIRRGIDEDEKAAETVRAILADVRERGDEALFAYEEKFDSTSLTAETVRVSEEEFEEAYRAVDPALLSSLRRAKERILEYHMRGSAEGISETDADGRTTGYVLRPVERAGIYVPGGTAPLLSSVCMGVLPARAAGVEHIYVATPAKGGKVCPATLVAAKECGAEEAVSYTHLTLPTILRV
;
A
#
# COMPACT_ATOMS: atom_id res chain seq x y z
N MET A 1 -16.10 1.88 31.10
CA MET A 1 -15.64 0.65 30.38
C MET A 1 -16.81 -0.33 30.39
N LYS A 2 -17.32 -0.76 29.23
CA LYS A 2 -18.39 -1.78 29.14
C LYS A 2 -17.75 -3.16 29.29
N ILE A 3 -18.19 -3.94 30.26
CA ILE A 3 -17.71 -5.30 30.51
C ILE A 3 -18.74 -6.25 29.90
N TYR A 4 -18.32 -7.16 29.05
CA TYR A 4 -19.16 -8.18 28.43
C TYR A 4 -18.85 -9.52 29.08
N THR A 5 -19.90 -10.28 29.39
CA THR A 5 -19.81 -11.65 29.90
C THR A 5 -20.08 -12.64 28.77
N SER A 6 -19.84 -13.93 29.00
CA SER A 6 -20.20 -15.00 28.04
C SER A 6 -21.68 -14.98 27.62
N GLU A 7 -22.55 -14.49 28.49
CA GLU A 7 -24.00 -14.37 28.22
C GLU A 7 -24.36 -13.12 27.40
N THR A 8 -23.57 -12.05 27.50
CA THR A 8 -23.82 -10.76 26.82
C THR A 8 -22.94 -10.53 25.62
N CYS A 9 -21.96 -11.38 25.33
CA CYS A 9 -21.08 -11.23 24.17
C CYS A 9 -21.76 -11.57 22.83
N GLY A 10 -22.95 -12.17 22.84
CA GLY A 10 -23.69 -12.51 21.62
C GLY A 10 -24.00 -11.32 20.71
N GLU A 11 -24.17 -10.12 21.28
CA GLU A 11 -24.31 -8.86 20.52
C GLU A 11 -23.01 -8.43 19.82
N LEU A 12 -21.85 -8.75 20.41
CA LEU A 12 -20.55 -8.46 19.79
C LEU A 12 -20.19 -9.44 18.66
N ILE A 13 -20.70 -10.66 18.77
CA ILE A 13 -20.47 -11.72 17.76
C ILE A 13 -21.37 -11.53 16.55
N ARG A 14 -22.54 -10.93 16.73
CA ARG A 14 -23.38 -10.46 15.60
C ARG A 14 -22.78 -9.22 14.95
N ARG A 15 -21.57 -9.38 14.42
CA ARG A 15 -21.04 -8.45 13.41
C ARG A 15 -21.78 -8.77 12.11
N GLY A 16 -23.01 -8.26 11.98
CA GLY A 16 -23.53 -7.95 10.67
C GLY A 16 -22.54 -6.99 10.06
N ILE A 17 -21.92 -7.37 8.96
CA ILE A 17 -21.32 -6.40 8.06
C ILE A 17 -22.56 -5.68 7.52
N ASP A 18 -22.98 -4.60 8.20
CA ASP A 18 -23.81 -3.59 7.56
C ASP A 18 -22.92 -3.02 6.46
N GLU A 19 -22.95 -3.68 5.30
CA GLU A 19 -22.37 -3.10 4.10
C GLU A 19 -23.16 -1.82 3.89
N ASP A 20 -22.46 -0.69 3.97
CA ASP A 20 -23.02 0.58 3.53
C ASP A 20 -23.20 0.45 2.00
N GLU A 21 -24.40 -0.03 1.60
CA GLU A 21 -24.75 -0.26 0.20
C GLU A 21 -24.50 0.99 -0.63
N LYS A 22 -24.69 2.16 -0.05
CA LYS A 22 -24.45 3.45 -0.69
C LYS A 22 -22.97 3.70 -0.97
N ALA A 23 -22.10 3.34 -0.01
CA ALA A 23 -20.65 3.40 -0.22
C ALA A 23 -20.19 2.38 -1.26
N ALA A 24 -20.75 1.16 -1.20
CA ALA A 24 -20.43 0.10 -2.16
C ALA A 24 -20.86 0.47 -3.60
N GLU A 25 -22.04 1.07 -3.79
CA GLU A 25 -22.48 1.56 -5.10
C GLU A 25 -21.59 2.68 -5.62
N THR A 26 -21.23 3.64 -4.76
CA THR A 26 -20.31 4.73 -5.12
C THR A 26 -18.96 4.21 -5.57
N VAL A 27 -18.38 3.26 -4.83
CA VAL A 27 -17.09 2.64 -5.18
C VAL A 27 -17.18 1.86 -6.48
N ARG A 28 -18.26 1.09 -6.70
CA ARG A 28 -18.47 0.37 -7.97
C ARG A 28 -18.53 1.31 -9.16
N ALA A 29 -19.23 2.44 -9.02
CA ALA A 29 -19.32 3.45 -10.08
C ALA A 29 -17.95 4.07 -10.41
N ILE A 30 -17.16 4.43 -9.40
CA ILE A 30 -15.80 4.95 -9.59
C ILE A 30 -14.90 3.91 -10.27
N LEU A 31 -14.94 2.65 -9.82
CA LEU A 31 -14.15 1.58 -10.41
C LEU A 31 -14.52 1.32 -11.87
N ALA A 32 -15.82 1.39 -12.21
CA ALA A 32 -16.29 1.23 -13.59
C ALA A 32 -15.78 2.38 -14.47
N ASP A 33 -15.90 3.61 -14.00
CA ASP A 33 -15.47 4.81 -14.71
C ASP A 33 -13.96 4.83 -14.97
N VAL A 34 -13.16 4.50 -13.94
CA VAL A 34 -11.70 4.41 -14.12
C VAL A 34 -11.29 3.26 -15.06
N ARG A 35 -12.03 2.15 -15.08
CA ARG A 35 -11.78 1.06 -16.05
C ARG A 35 -12.05 1.50 -17.49
N GLU A 36 -13.04 2.35 -17.69
CA GLU A 36 -13.44 2.83 -19.02
C GLU A 36 -12.54 3.96 -19.52
N ARG A 37 -12.31 4.98 -18.69
CA ARG A 37 -11.60 6.21 -19.06
C ARG A 37 -10.15 6.29 -18.61
N GLY A 38 -9.67 5.34 -17.80
CA GLY A 38 -8.28 5.29 -17.34
C GLY A 38 -7.87 6.51 -16.53
N ASP A 39 -6.71 7.06 -16.84
CA ASP A 39 -6.09 8.17 -16.12
C ASP A 39 -6.92 9.47 -16.16
N GLU A 40 -7.72 9.68 -17.21
CA GLU A 40 -8.61 10.83 -17.29
C GLU A 40 -9.65 10.84 -16.16
N ALA A 41 -10.27 9.69 -15.88
CA ALA A 41 -11.20 9.56 -14.77
C ALA A 41 -10.48 9.72 -13.43
N LEU A 42 -9.29 9.17 -13.31
CA LEU A 42 -8.45 9.26 -12.14
C LEU A 42 -8.18 10.72 -11.76
N PHE A 43 -7.67 11.51 -12.71
CA PHE A 43 -7.37 12.92 -12.47
C PHE A 43 -8.63 13.75 -12.17
N ALA A 44 -9.77 13.43 -12.81
CA ALA A 44 -11.04 14.07 -12.49
C ALA A 44 -11.51 13.78 -11.06
N TYR A 45 -11.28 12.57 -10.54
CA TYR A 45 -11.60 12.24 -9.16
C TYR A 45 -10.64 12.88 -8.16
N GLU A 46 -9.35 12.99 -8.45
CA GLU A 46 -8.39 13.71 -7.62
C GLU A 46 -8.76 15.20 -7.48
N GLU A 47 -9.13 15.83 -8.58
CA GLU A 47 -9.60 17.22 -8.53
C GLU A 47 -10.89 17.35 -7.70
N LYS A 48 -11.83 16.42 -7.89
CA LYS A 48 -13.14 16.43 -7.21
C LYS A 48 -13.03 16.20 -5.70
N PHE A 49 -12.18 15.29 -5.24
CA PHE A 49 -12.15 14.85 -3.85
C PHE A 49 -11.01 15.48 -3.04
N ASP A 50 -9.87 15.70 -3.65
CA ASP A 50 -8.68 16.25 -2.98
C ASP A 50 -8.32 17.66 -3.42
N SER A 51 -9.10 18.23 -4.36
CA SER A 51 -8.81 19.57 -4.92
C SER A 51 -7.37 19.68 -5.44
N THR A 52 -6.86 18.60 -6.00
CA THR A 52 -5.51 18.51 -6.55
C THR A 52 -5.59 18.22 -8.03
N SER A 53 -5.09 19.13 -8.86
CA SER A 53 -4.99 18.93 -10.31
C SER A 53 -3.73 18.12 -10.61
N LEU A 54 -3.92 16.87 -11.02
CA LEU A 54 -2.85 15.98 -11.46
C LEU A 54 -2.86 15.82 -12.98
N THR A 55 -1.69 15.55 -13.52
CA THR A 55 -1.48 15.18 -14.94
C THR A 55 -0.63 13.92 -15.00
N ALA A 56 -0.48 13.35 -16.18
CA ALA A 56 0.38 12.19 -16.39
C ALA A 56 1.84 12.45 -15.98
N GLU A 57 2.29 13.71 -16.07
CA GLU A 57 3.64 14.12 -15.66
C GLU A 57 3.77 14.35 -14.15
N THR A 58 2.70 14.81 -13.49
CA THR A 58 2.74 15.22 -12.07
C THR A 58 2.18 14.18 -11.11
N VAL A 59 1.55 13.11 -11.59
CA VAL A 59 1.05 12.01 -10.76
C VAL A 59 2.20 11.22 -10.11
N ARG A 60 3.35 11.15 -10.76
CA ARG A 60 4.55 10.50 -10.25
C ARG A 60 5.41 11.51 -9.48
N VAL A 61 5.86 11.10 -8.32
CA VAL A 61 6.77 11.90 -7.51
C VAL A 61 8.15 11.94 -8.18
N SER A 62 8.67 13.14 -8.41
CA SER A 62 9.97 13.33 -9.05
C SER A 62 11.14 13.07 -8.09
N GLU A 63 12.34 12.88 -8.62
CA GLU A 63 13.55 12.72 -7.80
C GLU A 63 13.85 14.01 -7.01
N GLU A 64 13.54 15.18 -7.56
CA GLU A 64 13.68 16.46 -6.87
C GLU A 64 12.78 16.53 -5.63
N GLU A 65 11.54 16.04 -5.72
CA GLU A 65 10.61 15.97 -4.59
C GLU A 65 11.11 14.99 -3.51
N PHE A 66 11.71 13.87 -3.91
CA PHE A 66 12.38 12.97 -2.97
C PHE A 66 13.55 13.65 -2.26
N GLU A 67 14.40 14.39 -2.99
CA GLU A 67 15.53 15.14 -2.39
C GLU A 67 15.03 16.22 -1.42
N GLU A 68 13.98 16.96 -1.79
CA GLU A 68 13.34 17.92 -0.89
C GLU A 68 12.80 17.25 0.37
N ALA A 69 12.15 16.07 0.21
CA ALA A 69 11.64 15.30 1.32
C ALA A 69 12.74 14.87 2.30
N TYR A 70 13.89 14.41 1.79
CA TYR A 70 15.04 14.07 2.64
C TYR A 70 15.61 15.28 3.40
N ARG A 71 15.59 16.48 2.79
CA ARG A 71 16.03 17.72 3.47
C ARG A 71 15.06 18.18 4.56
N ALA A 72 13.75 17.85 4.39
CA ALA A 72 12.70 18.29 5.31
C ALA A 72 12.49 17.35 6.51
N VAL A 73 12.96 16.09 6.42
CA VAL A 73 12.75 15.08 7.46
C VAL A 73 13.81 15.21 8.56
N ASP A 74 13.37 15.14 9.82
CA ASP A 74 14.26 15.13 10.99
C ASP A 74 15.25 13.94 10.91
N PRO A 75 16.56 14.17 11.04
CA PRO A 75 17.57 13.10 11.06
C PRO A 75 17.33 12.00 12.10
N ALA A 76 16.75 12.34 13.25
CA ALA A 76 16.41 11.37 14.28
C ALA A 76 15.26 10.44 13.83
N LEU A 77 14.27 10.99 13.12
CA LEU A 77 13.19 10.21 12.52
C LEU A 77 13.76 9.29 11.43
N LEU A 78 14.62 9.78 10.55
CA LEU A 78 15.27 8.99 9.51
C LEU A 78 16.08 7.82 10.10
N SER A 79 16.85 8.07 11.15
CA SER A 79 17.62 7.03 11.85
C SER A 79 16.71 5.96 12.47
N SER A 80 15.59 6.39 13.07
CA SER A 80 14.61 5.49 13.66
C SER A 80 13.90 4.64 12.60
N LEU A 81 13.56 5.24 11.46
CA LEU A 81 12.96 4.57 10.31
C LEU A 81 13.91 3.48 9.75
N ARG A 82 15.19 3.80 9.56
CA ARG A 82 16.20 2.85 9.05
C ARG A 82 16.33 1.64 9.99
N ARG A 83 16.38 1.88 11.27
CA ARG A 83 16.43 0.79 12.27
C ARG A 83 15.15 -0.06 12.29
N ALA A 84 13.98 0.57 12.13
CA ALA A 84 12.71 -0.15 12.03
C ALA A 84 12.68 -1.00 10.75
N LYS A 85 13.08 -0.43 9.60
CA LYS A 85 13.20 -1.12 8.31
C LYS A 85 14.02 -2.40 8.43
N GLU A 86 15.22 -2.32 9.00
CA GLU A 86 16.10 -3.47 9.16
C GLU A 86 15.44 -4.61 9.95
N ARG A 87 14.82 -4.28 11.09
CA ARG A 87 14.16 -5.26 11.95
C ARG A 87 12.93 -5.90 11.28
N ILE A 88 12.12 -5.10 10.58
CA ILE A 88 10.93 -5.60 9.88
C ILE A 88 11.36 -6.51 8.73
N LEU A 89 12.34 -6.09 7.93
CA LEU A 89 12.84 -6.89 6.82
C LEU A 89 13.43 -8.22 7.31
N GLU A 90 14.27 -8.18 8.34
CA GLU A 90 14.85 -9.38 8.97
C GLU A 90 13.76 -10.35 9.44
N TYR A 91 12.72 -9.83 10.10
CA TYR A 91 11.59 -10.66 10.53
C TYR A 91 10.90 -11.36 9.38
N HIS A 92 10.58 -10.64 8.31
CA HIS A 92 9.89 -11.21 7.14
C HIS A 92 10.78 -12.15 6.33
N MET A 93 12.08 -11.88 6.23
CA MET A 93 13.03 -12.79 5.58
C MET A 93 13.14 -14.15 6.29
N ARG A 94 13.03 -14.18 7.62
CA ARG A 94 13.00 -15.44 8.39
C ARG A 94 11.72 -16.24 8.16
N GLY A 95 10.61 -15.56 7.85
CA GLY A 95 9.31 -16.16 7.60
C GLY A 95 9.04 -16.49 6.13
N SER A 96 9.98 -16.17 5.22
CA SER A 96 9.82 -16.52 3.81
C SER A 96 9.83 -18.04 3.67
N ALA A 97 8.68 -18.58 3.29
CA ALA A 97 8.52 -20.02 3.11
C ALA A 97 9.10 -20.41 1.74
N GLU A 98 9.85 -21.49 1.73
CA GLU A 98 10.18 -22.21 0.49
C GLU A 98 9.03 -23.15 0.13
N GLY A 99 8.84 -23.42 -1.17
CA GLY A 99 7.89 -24.44 -1.60
C GLY A 99 8.33 -25.81 -1.06
N ILE A 100 7.36 -26.72 -0.98
CA ILE A 100 7.61 -28.11 -0.57
C ILE A 100 7.48 -29.01 -1.77
N SER A 101 8.37 -29.97 -1.92
CA SER A 101 8.27 -31.05 -2.90
C SER A 101 8.75 -32.34 -2.24
N GLU A 102 7.84 -33.31 -2.11
CA GLU A 102 8.09 -34.61 -1.50
C GLU A 102 7.75 -35.72 -2.48
N THR A 103 8.65 -36.71 -2.61
CA THR A 103 8.43 -37.90 -3.44
C THR A 103 8.28 -39.12 -2.54
N ASP A 104 7.15 -39.84 -2.69
CA ASP A 104 6.92 -41.04 -1.92
C ASP A 104 7.65 -42.28 -2.49
N ALA A 105 7.55 -43.39 -1.78
CA ALA A 105 8.22 -44.63 -2.15
C ALA A 105 7.72 -45.24 -3.52
N ASP A 106 6.54 -44.86 -3.96
CA ASP A 106 5.96 -45.24 -5.23
C ASP A 106 6.36 -44.31 -6.38
N GLY A 107 7.20 -43.32 -6.11
CA GLY A 107 7.67 -42.36 -7.09
C GLY A 107 6.71 -41.22 -7.39
N ARG A 108 5.63 -41.05 -6.62
CA ARG A 108 4.67 -39.97 -6.77
C ARG A 108 5.20 -38.73 -6.05
N THR A 109 5.31 -37.60 -6.77
CA THR A 109 5.74 -36.31 -6.23
C THR A 109 4.54 -35.42 -5.96
N THR A 110 4.43 -34.90 -4.74
CA THR A 110 3.45 -33.91 -4.32
C THR A 110 4.13 -32.70 -3.71
N GLY A 111 3.57 -31.51 -3.93
CA GLY A 111 4.17 -30.31 -3.39
C GLY A 111 3.44 -29.02 -3.81
N TYR A 112 4.02 -27.90 -3.41
CA TYR A 112 3.59 -26.58 -3.87
C TYR A 112 4.82 -25.70 -4.12
N VAL A 113 4.65 -24.76 -5.03
CA VAL A 113 5.67 -23.77 -5.39
C VAL A 113 5.14 -22.39 -4.98
N LEU A 114 5.96 -21.65 -4.25
CA LEU A 114 5.70 -20.23 -3.95
C LEU A 114 6.41 -19.38 -5.00
N ARG A 115 5.68 -18.45 -5.57
CA ARG A 115 6.23 -17.46 -6.51
C ARG A 115 5.75 -16.08 -6.12
N PRO A 116 6.64 -15.07 -6.09
CA PRO A 116 6.21 -13.69 -5.91
C PRO A 116 5.31 -13.25 -7.08
N VAL A 117 4.45 -12.29 -6.82
CA VAL A 117 3.85 -11.50 -7.89
C VAL A 117 4.92 -10.59 -8.49
N GLU A 118 4.82 -10.29 -9.77
CA GLU A 118 5.80 -9.44 -10.45
C GLU A 118 5.75 -7.99 -9.94
N ARG A 119 4.53 -7.48 -9.72
CA ARG A 119 4.28 -6.09 -9.34
C ARG A 119 3.33 -6.00 -8.16
N ALA A 120 3.59 -5.09 -7.23
CA ALA A 120 2.72 -4.81 -6.10
C ALA A 120 2.51 -3.30 -5.93
N GLY A 121 1.26 -2.89 -5.79
CA GLY A 121 0.89 -1.53 -5.42
C GLY A 121 0.49 -1.47 -3.95
N ILE A 122 1.09 -0.56 -3.19
CA ILE A 122 0.84 -0.36 -1.78
C ILE A 122 0.12 0.98 -1.60
N TYR A 123 -1.15 0.93 -1.20
CA TYR A 123 -1.86 2.15 -0.84
C TYR A 123 -1.56 2.53 0.61
N VAL A 124 -1.07 3.75 0.80
CA VAL A 124 -0.80 4.34 2.10
C VAL A 124 -1.76 5.50 2.32
N PRO A 125 -2.76 5.35 3.20
CA PRO A 125 -3.75 6.39 3.38
C PRO A 125 -3.13 7.67 3.92
N GLY A 126 -3.59 8.80 3.38
CA GLY A 126 -3.35 10.11 3.96
C GLY A 126 -4.22 10.31 5.18
N GLY A 127 -3.78 11.12 6.11
CA GLY A 127 -4.55 11.41 7.30
C GLY A 127 -4.02 12.64 8.03
N THR A 128 -4.39 12.78 9.31
CA THR A 128 -3.88 13.85 10.19
C THR A 128 -2.42 13.64 10.57
N ALA A 129 -1.91 12.41 10.45
CA ALA A 129 -0.51 12.06 10.70
C ALA A 129 0.03 11.14 9.62
N PRO A 130 1.33 11.25 9.25
CA PRO A 130 1.94 10.36 8.26
C PRO A 130 2.05 8.93 8.81
N LEU A 131 1.57 7.95 8.01
CA LEU A 131 1.56 6.55 8.39
C LEU A 131 2.81 5.82 7.86
N LEU A 132 3.98 6.18 8.37
CA LEU A 132 5.26 5.56 7.99
C LEU A 132 5.28 4.05 8.22
N SER A 133 4.62 3.59 9.28
CA SER A 133 4.47 2.17 9.58
C SER A 133 3.72 1.42 8.48
N SER A 134 2.70 2.04 7.87
CA SER A 134 1.95 1.42 6.75
C SER A 134 2.84 1.25 5.51
N VAL A 135 3.72 2.23 5.23
CA VAL A 135 4.73 2.07 4.18
C VAL A 135 5.64 0.87 4.47
N CYS A 136 6.23 0.84 5.66
CA CYS A 136 7.13 -0.25 6.05
C CYS A 136 6.45 -1.61 6.00
N MET A 137 5.23 -1.71 6.55
CA MET A 137 4.47 -2.97 6.63
C MET A 137 3.87 -3.42 5.30
N GLY A 138 3.81 -2.56 4.30
CA GLY A 138 3.43 -2.94 2.93
C GLY A 138 4.65 -3.28 2.07
N VAL A 139 5.63 -2.38 2.02
CA VAL A 139 6.77 -2.50 1.10
C VAL A 139 7.75 -3.61 1.52
N LEU A 140 8.11 -3.68 2.80
CA LEU A 140 9.14 -4.62 3.26
C LEU A 140 8.71 -6.09 3.17
N PRO A 141 7.45 -6.48 3.51
CA PRO A 141 6.97 -7.84 3.25
C PRO A 141 6.96 -8.19 1.75
N ALA A 142 6.56 -7.25 0.88
CA ALA A 142 6.58 -7.47 -0.56
C ALA A 142 8.01 -7.73 -1.05
N ARG A 143 8.99 -6.94 -0.59
CA ARG A 143 10.42 -7.19 -0.87
C ARG A 143 10.90 -8.53 -0.35
N ALA A 144 10.56 -8.88 0.90
CA ALA A 144 10.93 -10.17 1.49
C ALA A 144 10.33 -11.36 0.73
N ALA A 145 9.16 -11.18 0.14
CA ALA A 145 8.52 -12.17 -0.73
C ALA A 145 9.14 -12.26 -2.13
N GLY A 146 10.07 -11.36 -2.49
CA GLY A 146 10.74 -11.35 -3.79
C GLY A 146 9.98 -10.59 -4.88
N VAL A 147 9.04 -9.71 -4.53
CA VAL A 147 8.37 -8.84 -5.50
C VAL A 147 9.39 -7.88 -6.12
N GLU A 148 9.44 -7.85 -7.44
CA GLU A 148 10.46 -7.10 -8.18
C GLU A 148 10.11 -5.61 -8.27
N HIS A 149 8.85 -5.30 -8.61
CA HIS A 149 8.37 -3.94 -8.79
C HIS A 149 7.36 -3.55 -7.70
N ILE A 150 7.70 -2.57 -6.86
CA ILE A 150 6.85 -2.13 -5.75
C ILE A 150 6.58 -0.64 -5.86
N TYR A 151 5.30 -0.28 -5.92
CA TYR A 151 4.82 1.08 -6.05
C TYR A 151 4.05 1.51 -4.81
N VAL A 152 4.21 2.76 -4.40
CA VAL A 152 3.46 3.34 -3.28
C VAL A 152 2.51 4.41 -3.80
N ALA A 153 1.22 4.25 -3.53
CA ALA A 153 0.20 5.25 -3.80
C ALA A 153 -0.22 5.92 -2.48
N THR A 154 -0.22 7.24 -2.45
CA THR A 154 -0.58 8.01 -1.25
C THR A 154 -1.16 9.37 -1.64
N PRO A 155 -2.14 9.92 -0.89
CA PRO A 155 -2.72 11.21 -1.20
C PRO A 155 -1.73 12.36 -1.12
N ALA A 156 -1.89 13.32 -2.05
CA ALA A 156 -1.22 14.61 -1.98
C ALA A 156 -2.12 15.64 -1.33
N LYS A 157 -1.78 16.10 -0.17
CA LYS A 157 -2.51 17.15 0.52
C LYS A 157 -2.02 18.53 0.06
N GLY A 158 -2.90 19.29 -0.60
CA GLY A 158 -2.51 20.57 -1.17
C GLY A 158 -1.46 20.44 -2.29
N GLY A 159 -1.55 19.36 -3.08
CA GLY A 159 -0.66 19.10 -4.21
C GLY A 159 0.73 18.55 -3.83
N LYS A 160 0.98 18.24 -2.55
CA LYS A 160 2.25 17.66 -2.12
C LYS A 160 2.06 16.43 -1.24
N VAL A 161 2.82 15.40 -1.53
CA VAL A 161 2.90 14.21 -0.69
C VAL A 161 3.71 14.52 0.58
N CYS A 162 3.32 13.92 1.70
CA CYS A 162 4.03 14.11 2.97
C CYS A 162 5.51 13.68 2.85
N PRO A 163 6.49 14.57 3.15
CA PRO A 163 7.91 14.25 3.02
C PRO A 163 8.33 12.98 3.75
N ALA A 164 7.83 12.77 4.96
CA ALA A 164 8.18 11.58 5.74
C ALA A 164 7.67 10.29 5.07
N THR A 165 6.49 10.31 4.41
CA THR A 165 5.96 9.18 3.65
C THR A 165 6.84 8.88 2.43
N LEU A 166 7.29 9.90 1.70
CA LEU A 166 8.21 9.74 0.56
C LEU A 166 9.54 9.12 0.98
N VAL A 167 10.14 9.67 2.05
CA VAL A 167 11.39 9.13 2.60
C VAL A 167 11.21 7.67 3.03
N ALA A 168 10.08 7.33 3.68
CA ALA A 168 9.81 5.95 4.05
C ALA A 168 9.68 5.03 2.84
N ALA A 169 9.00 5.46 1.77
CA ALA A 169 8.86 4.68 0.53
C ALA A 169 10.22 4.42 -0.11
N LYS A 170 11.05 5.46 -0.27
CA LYS A 170 12.41 5.34 -0.85
C LYS A 170 13.32 4.47 0.02
N GLU A 171 13.35 4.68 1.33
CA GLU A 171 14.14 3.89 2.29
C GLU A 171 13.72 2.41 2.31
N CYS A 172 12.43 2.11 2.23
CA CYS A 172 11.94 0.74 2.15
C CYS A 172 12.18 0.09 0.79
N GLY A 173 12.48 0.87 -0.25
CA GLY A 173 12.83 0.41 -1.59
C GLY A 173 11.61 0.24 -2.48
N ALA A 174 10.62 1.12 -2.37
CA ALA A 174 9.64 1.33 -3.42
C ALA A 174 10.33 1.91 -4.65
N GLU A 175 9.94 1.44 -5.83
CA GLU A 175 10.48 1.90 -7.12
C GLU A 175 9.98 3.30 -7.43
N GLU A 176 8.68 3.53 -7.26
CA GLU A 176 8.04 4.82 -7.45
C GLU A 176 7.05 5.12 -6.34
N ALA A 177 6.81 6.40 -6.09
CA ALA A 177 5.67 6.89 -5.35
C ALA A 177 4.76 7.71 -6.27
N VAL A 178 3.46 7.50 -6.15
CA VAL A 178 2.44 8.21 -6.92
C VAL A 178 1.51 8.96 -5.98
N SER A 179 1.20 10.20 -6.37
CA SER A 179 0.26 11.05 -5.67
C SER A 179 -1.16 10.60 -6.04
N TYR A 180 -1.83 9.84 -5.14
CA TYR A 180 -3.11 9.25 -5.47
C TYR A 180 -3.94 8.84 -4.26
N THR A 181 -5.22 9.18 -4.24
CA THR A 181 -6.12 8.96 -3.10
C THR A 181 -7.10 7.80 -3.27
N HIS A 182 -7.37 7.34 -4.48
CA HIS A 182 -8.44 6.35 -4.73
C HIS A 182 -7.94 4.94 -5.09
N LEU A 183 -8.70 3.92 -4.63
CA LEU A 183 -8.43 2.47 -4.68
C LEU A 183 -8.46 1.84 -6.09
N THR A 184 -7.85 2.46 -7.11
CA THR A 184 -7.82 1.93 -8.48
C THR A 184 -6.42 1.58 -8.97
N LEU A 185 -5.57 1.12 -8.09
CA LEU A 185 -4.20 0.67 -8.35
C LEU A 185 -3.95 -0.11 -9.66
N PRO A 186 -4.88 -0.95 -10.17
CA PRO A 186 -4.66 -1.68 -11.42
C PRO A 186 -4.49 -0.80 -12.67
N THR A 187 -4.91 0.45 -12.64
CA THR A 187 -4.89 1.34 -13.80
C THR A 187 -3.55 2.06 -13.94
N ILE A 188 -2.94 2.46 -12.81
CA ILE A 188 -1.65 3.18 -12.77
C ILE A 188 -0.48 2.23 -13.10
N LEU A 189 -0.62 0.95 -12.79
CA LEU A 189 0.43 -0.06 -12.97
C LEU A 189 0.43 -0.72 -14.36
N ARG A 190 -0.35 -0.23 -15.30
CA ARG A 190 -0.31 -0.65 -16.70
C ARG A 190 0.71 0.18 -17.49
N VAL A 191 1.92 0.23 -17.02
CA VAL A 191 3.05 0.75 -17.80
C VAL A 191 3.86 -0.39 -18.33
#